data_8973e606908557a259ae57cb4de55a84
#
_entry.id   8973e606908557a259ae57cb4de55a84
#
_cell.length_a   1.000
_cell.length_b   1.000
_cell.length_c   1.000
_cell.angle_alpha   90.00
_cell.angle_beta   90.00
_cell.angle_gamma   90.00
#
_symmetry.space_group_name_H-M   'P 1'
#
loop_
_entity.id
_entity.type
_entity.pdbx_description
1 polymer ?
#
loop_
_entity_poly.entity_id
_entity_poly.type
_entity_poly.pdbx_seq_one_letter_code
_entity_poly.pdbx_strand_id
1 'polypeptide(L)'
;MERRVVITGMGIWSCLGTNLETVKNALYNGTSGIGLQPERLTYGYRSGLTGLVETPVITKQMLDRHTRAGMSEEAQYAYMASLQAFEQAQINNDYLLQNEVGCIFGNDSSAKPVIEAAKIMDEKHDSAMLGYGLIFQSMNSTVNMNLSTIFHLRGVNFTISSACASGSHSIGLGYMMIKQGLQDLVLCGGAQETNYYSMASFDALGAFSVRMDEPTKASRPFDRDRDGLIPSGGAAALVLEDYEHAVARGATILAEVVGYGFSSNGGGISEPSDKGSVIAMTRAMKDAKVAPSDIDYINAHATSTHQGDMYEAIALAKLFHDERAFISSTKSMTGHECWMAGASEIVYSILMVQHHFVAPNINLEHRDEYSEKINLTAKTIDMEVNTVLSNSFGFGGTNSALVIKKVSGENG
;
A
#
# COMPACT_ATOMS: atom_id res chain seq x y z
N MET A 1 11.05 22.83 17.54
CA MET A 1 11.46 21.41 17.60
C MET A 1 10.67 20.67 16.52
N GLU A 2 11.26 19.71 15.86
CA GLU A 2 10.52 18.83 14.93
C GLU A 2 9.53 17.99 15.77
N ARG A 3 8.29 17.84 15.28
CA ARG A 3 7.26 17.04 15.95
C ARG A 3 7.50 15.55 15.70
N ARG A 4 7.15 14.72 16.66
CA ARG A 4 7.09 13.27 16.49
C ARG A 4 5.76 12.92 15.80
N VAL A 5 5.79 11.91 14.92
CA VAL A 5 4.62 11.52 14.13
C VAL A 5 4.27 10.07 14.43
N VAL A 6 3.09 9.86 14.95
CA VAL A 6 2.60 8.54 15.37
C VAL A 6 1.42 8.08 14.52
N ILE A 7 1.17 6.79 14.53
CA ILE A 7 0.00 6.18 13.90
C ILE A 7 -0.93 5.76 15.04
N THR A 8 -2.16 6.29 15.02
CA THR A 8 -3.18 6.05 16.04
C THR A 8 -4.35 5.20 15.57
N GLY A 9 -4.44 4.97 14.26
CA GLY A 9 -5.44 4.07 13.69
C GLY A 9 -5.02 3.58 12.33
N MET A 10 -5.48 2.40 11.97
CA MET A 10 -5.29 1.78 10.66
C MET A 10 -6.48 0.94 10.26
N GLY A 11 -6.66 0.77 8.96
CA GLY A 11 -7.70 -0.07 8.40
C GLY A 11 -7.27 -0.62 7.04
N ILE A 12 -7.88 -1.72 6.65
CA ILE A 12 -7.48 -2.44 5.44
C ILE A 12 -8.65 -3.18 4.81
N TRP A 13 -8.62 -3.21 3.48
CA TRP A 13 -9.50 -4.01 2.65
C TRP A 13 -8.66 -4.60 1.52
N SER A 14 -8.31 -5.87 1.61
CA SER A 14 -7.37 -6.52 0.70
C SER A 14 -7.78 -7.97 0.39
N CYS A 15 -7.02 -8.63 -0.47
CA CYS A 15 -7.23 -10.05 -0.75
C CYS A 15 -6.88 -10.98 0.44
N LEU A 16 -6.17 -10.49 1.46
CA LEU A 16 -5.91 -11.25 2.70
C LEU A 16 -7.06 -11.14 3.70
N GLY A 17 -7.96 -10.20 3.51
CA GLY A 17 -9.12 -10.00 4.36
C GLY A 17 -9.60 -8.56 4.38
N THR A 18 -10.76 -8.37 4.99
CA THR A 18 -11.48 -7.09 5.06
C THR A 18 -11.40 -6.43 6.44
N ASN A 19 -10.53 -6.93 7.32
CA ASN A 19 -10.25 -6.40 8.65
C ASN A 19 -8.86 -6.83 9.14
N LEU A 20 -8.35 -6.10 10.12
CA LEU A 20 -6.97 -6.28 10.65
C LEU A 20 -6.72 -7.68 11.23
N GLU A 21 -7.70 -8.27 11.92
CA GLU A 21 -7.53 -9.58 12.56
C GLU A 21 -7.38 -10.70 11.51
N THR A 22 -8.23 -10.69 10.49
CA THR A 22 -8.16 -11.66 9.38
C THR A 22 -6.84 -11.52 8.63
N VAL A 23 -6.42 -10.28 8.35
CA VAL A 23 -5.16 -9.99 7.66
C VAL A 23 -3.95 -10.41 8.49
N LYS A 24 -3.94 -10.12 9.81
CA LYS A 24 -2.88 -10.59 10.72
C LYS A 24 -2.73 -12.11 10.67
N ASN A 25 -3.86 -12.84 10.75
CA ASN A 25 -3.85 -14.29 10.74
C ASN A 25 -3.35 -14.84 9.38
N ALA A 26 -3.73 -14.21 8.26
CA ALA A 26 -3.24 -14.58 6.93
C ALA A 26 -1.72 -14.36 6.81
N LEU A 27 -1.21 -13.22 7.28
CA LEU A 27 0.23 -12.91 7.30
C LEU A 27 1.01 -13.91 8.15
N TYR A 28 0.54 -14.19 9.37
CA TYR A 28 1.20 -15.13 10.28
C TYR A 28 1.26 -16.55 9.71
N ASN A 29 0.17 -17.00 9.11
CA ASN A 29 0.07 -18.36 8.55
C ASN A 29 0.66 -18.49 7.13
N GLY A 30 1.12 -17.39 6.50
CA GLY A 30 1.58 -17.42 5.12
C GLY A 30 0.46 -17.77 4.12
N THR A 31 -0.76 -17.30 4.37
CA THR A 31 -1.91 -17.61 3.52
C THR A 31 -1.93 -16.71 2.31
N SER A 32 -1.99 -17.29 1.11
CA SER A 32 -2.11 -16.52 -0.15
C SER A 32 -3.56 -16.09 -0.40
N GLY A 33 -3.75 -14.81 -0.75
CA GLY A 33 -5.01 -14.25 -1.23
C GLY A 33 -5.15 -14.29 -2.77
N ILE A 34 -4.20 -14.95 -3.46
CA ILE A 34 -4.16 -15.01 -4.92
C ILE A 34 -5.02 -16.17 -5.43
N GLY A 35 -5.79 -15.91 -6.47
CA GLY A 35 -6.59 -16.90 -7.16
C GLY A 35 -6.77 -16.57 -8.63
N LEU A 36 -7.71 -17.26 -9.25
CA LEU A 36 -8.07 -17.06 -10.66
C LEU A 36 -9.37 -16.27 -10.77
N GLN A 37 -9.37 -15.30 -11.67
CA GLN A 37 -10.56 -14.62 -12.17
C GLN A 37 -10.73 -15.00 -13.67
N PRO A 38 -11.49 -16.07 -13.97
CA PRO A 38 -11.60 -16.60 -15.33
C PRO A 38 -12.16 -15.60 -16.34
N GLU A 39 -12.94 -14.63 -15.87
CA GLU A 39 -13.50 -13.56 -16.68
C GLU A 39 -12.40 -12.79 -17.44
N ARG A 40 -11.22 -12.56 -16.83
CA ARG A 40 -10.09 -11.90 -17.49
C ARG A 40 -9.69 -12.62 -18.79
N LEU A 41 -9.69 -13.95 -18.80
CA LEU A 41 -9.36 -14.73 -19.99
C LEU A 41 -10.38 -14.53 -21.12
N THR A 42 -11.66 -14.30 -20.79
CA THR A 42 -12.69 -13.98 -21.78
C THR A 42 -12.51 -12.63 -22.45
N TYR A 43 -11.79 -11.71 -21.77
CA TYR A 43 -11.38 -10.41 -22.31
C TYR A 43 -10.01 -10.43 -22.99
N GLY A 44 -9.43 -11.60 -23.20
CA GLY A 44 -8.18 -11.78 -23.94
C GLY A 44 -6.91 -11.57 -23.13
N TYR A 45 -6.98 -11.57 -21.82
CA TYR A 45 -5.80 -11.56 -20.96
C TYR A 45 -4.98 -12.85 -21.14
N ARG A 46 -3.67 -12.72 -21.00
CA ARG A 46 -2.72 -13.85 -20.99
C ARG A 46 -2.76 -14.59 -19.65
N SER A 47 -3.14 -13.88 -18.57
CA SER A 47 -3.20 -14.41 -17.22
C SER A 47 -4.51 -14.04 -16.53
N GLY A 48 -5.18 -15.06 -15.93
CA GLY A 48 -6.34 -14.88 -15.07
C GLY A 48 -6.00 -14.70 -13.59
N LEU A 49 -4.71 -14.66 -13.24
CA LEU A 49 -4.25 -14.52 -11.86
C LEU A 49 -4.53 -13.13 -11.32
N THR A 50 -5.01 -13.06 -10.06
CA THR A 50 -5.23 -11.80 -9.35
C THR A 50 -5.35 -12.05 -7.84
N GLY A 51 -5.06 -11.03 -7.03
CA GLY A 51 -5.55 -11.02 -5.65
C GLY A 51 -7.08 -10.95 -5.65
N LEU A 52 -7.73 -11.86 -4.93
CA LEU A 52 -9.19 -11.95 -4.85
C LEU A 52 -9.72 -11.01 -3.75
N VAL A 53 -10.05 -9.78 -4.13
CA VAL A 53 -10.55 -8.76 -3.22
C VAL A 53 -12.08 -8.79 -3.19
N GLU A 54 -12.65 -8.86 -2.00
CA GLU A 54 -14.10 -8.82 -1.81
C GLU A 54 -14.65 -7.43 -2.15
N THR A 55 -15.74 -7.37 -2.92
CA THR A 55 -16.41 -6.10 -3.24
C THR A 55 -17.17 -5.58 -2.02
N PRO A 56 -16.93 -4.33 -1.55
CA PRO A 56 -17.64 -3.77 -0.42
C PRO A 56 -19.15 -3.61 -0.67
N VAL A 57 -19.94 -3.87 0.35
CA VAL A 57 -21.39 -3.60 0.32
C VAL A 57 -21.68 -2.30 1.05
N ILE A 58 -21.73 -1.18 0.32
CA ILE A 58 -22.07 0.14 0.89
C ILE A 58 -23.58 0.36 0.77
N THR A 59 -24.28 0.25 1.89
CA THR A 59 -25.74 0.32 1.96
C THR A 59 -26.25 1.76 1.98
N LYS A 60 -27.57 1.92 1.75
CA LYS A 60 -28.24 3.23 1.85
C LYS A 60 -28.28 3.78 3.29
N GLN A 61 -28.07 2.93 4.29
CA GLN A 61 -27.97 3.35 5.69
C GLN A 61 -26.59 3.96 5.98
N MET A 62 -25.54 3.52 5.28
CA MET A 62 -24.16 4.05 5.42
C MET A 62 -24.04 5.37 4.67
N LEU A 63 -24.41 5.42 3.41
CA LEU A 63 -24.29 6.61 2.54
C LEU A 63 -25.52 6.76 1.64
N ASP A 64 -25.95 7.97 1.41
CA ASP A 64 -27.04 8.28 0.48
C ASP A 64 -26.72 7.89 -0.97
N ARG A 65 -27.75 7.86 -1.82
CA ARG A 65 -27.63 7.43 -3.21
C ARG A 65 -26.69 8.32 -4.02
N HIS A 66 -26.71 9.63 -3.77
CA HIS A 66 -25.93 10.60 -4.53
C HIS A 66 -24.44 10.46 -4.25
N THR A 67 -24.08 10.35 -2.97
CA THR A 67 -22.71 10.07 -2.52
C THR A 67 -22.19 8.76 -3.12
N ARG A 68 -22.95 7.66 -2.99
CA ARG A 68 -22.54 6.37 -3.57
C ARG A 68 -22.35 6.40 -5.08
N ALA A 69 -23.16 7.18 -5.81
CA ALA A 69 -23.02 7.31 -7.26
C ALA A 69 -21.74 8.05 -7.71
N GLY A 70 -21.12 8.82 -6.83
CA GLY A 70 -19.84 9.49 -7.09
C GLY A 70 -18.60 8.63 -6.76
N MET A 71 -18.77 7.46 -6.13
CA MET A 71 -17.66 6.63 -5.69
C MET A 71 -17.21 5.68 -6.80
N SER A 72 -15.92 5.73 -7.14
CA SER A 72 -15.26 4.69 -7.93
C SER A 72 -15.05 3.41 -7.11
N GLU A 73 -14.61 2.33 -7.73
CA GLU A 73 -14.32 1.06 -7.05
C GLU A 73 -13.29 1.24 -5.93
N GLU A 74 -12.16 1.88 -6.22
CA GLU A 74 -11.08 2.14 -5.24
C GLU A 74 -11.51 3.12 -4.14
N ALA A 75 -12.43 4.07 -4.43
CA ALA A 75 -12.99 4.94 -3.40
C ALA A 75 -13.88 4.18 -2.42
N GLN A 76 -14.57 3.13 -2.86
CA GLN A 76 -15.36 2.25 -1.98
C GLN A 76 -14.47 1.45 -1.04
N TYR A 77 -13.36 0.89 -1.55
CA TYR A 77 -12.37 0.21 -0.71
C TYR A 77 -11.75 1.17 0.32
N ALA A 78 -11.35 2.37 -0.13
CA ALA A 78 -10.75 3.39 0.72
C ALA A 78 -11.71 3.87 1.82
N TYR A 79 -13.01 4.00 1.52
CA TYR A 79 -14.03 4.32 2.52
C TYR A 79 -14.10 3.28 3.61
N MET A 80 -14.14 1.98 3.27
CA MET A 80 -14.20 0.89 4.25
C MET A 80 -12.94 0.83 5.12
N ALA A 81 -11.77 0.99 4.51
CA ALA A 81 -10.51 1.04 5.25
C ALA A 81 -10.43 2.28 6.17
N SER A 82 -10.91 3.44 5.71
CA SER A 82 -10.92 4.67 6.50
C SER A 82 -11.86 4.62 7.69
N LEU A 83 -13.03 3.97 7.55
CA LEU A 83 -13.93 3.71 8.67
C LEU A 83 -13.23 2.94 9.80
N GLN A 84 -12.53 1.86 9.44
CA GLN A 84 -11.77 1.05 10.42
C GLN A 84 -10.66 1.89 11.08
N ALA A 85 -9.93 2.69 10.28
CA ALA A 85 -8.84 3.51 10.78
C ALA A 85 -9.34 4.57 11.78
N PHE A 86 -10.45 5.25 11.49
CA PHE A 86 -11.05 6.21 12.41
C PHE A 86 -11.64 5.56 13.66
N GLU A 87 -12.30 4.38 13.51
CA GLU A 87 -12.81 3.61 14.64
C GLU A 87 -11.69 3.22 15.60
N GLN A 88 -10.59 2.66 15.09
CA GLN A 88 -9.44 2.28 15.91
C GLN A 88 -8.77 3.50 16.56
N ALA A 89 -8.68 4.62 15.84
CA ALA A 89 -8.16 5.88 16.37
C ALA A 89 -9.11 6.56 17.38
N GLN A 90 -10.32 6.02 17.59
CA GLN A 90 -11.38 6.62 18.41
C GLN A 90 -11.76 8.04 17.95
N ILE A 91 -11.76 8.24 16.63
CA ILE A 91 -12.17 9.49 15.98
C ILE A 91 -13.58 9.29 15.43
N ASN A 92 -14.54 9.99 16.04
CA ASN A 92 -15.95 9.95 15.63
C ASN A 92 -16.31 11.17 14.75
N ASN A 93 -17.54 11.19 14.27
CA ASN A 93 -18.02 12.27 13.41
C ASN A 93 -18.00 13.65 14.09
N ASP A 94 -18.29 13.71 15.38
CA ASP A 94 -18.27 15.00 16.12
C ASP A 94 -16.84 15.55 16.18
N TYR A 95 -15.84 14.69 16.37
CA TYR A 95 -14.43 15.08 16.29
C TYR A 95 -14.08 15.64 14.92
N LEU A 96 -14.46 14.94 13.84
CA LEU A 96 -14.19 15.35 12.46
C LEU A 96 -14.85 16.68 12.09
N LEU A 97 -16.05 16.94 12.61
CA LEU A 97 -16.74 18.22 12.41
C LEU A 97 -16.11 19.39 13.17
N GLN A 98 -15.41 19.14 14.26
CA GLN A 98 -14.82 20.18 15.11
C GLN A 98 -13.35 20.45 14.82
N ASN A 99 -12.63 19.47 14.25
CA ASN A 99 -11.18 19.55 14.06
C ASN A 99 -10.80 19.60 12.57
N GLU A 100 -9.62 20.14 12.30
CA GLU A 100 -9.03 20.12 10.97
C GLU A 100 -8.27 18.82 10.79
N VAL A 101 -8.72 17.99 9.85
CA VAL A 101 -8.08 16.70 9.52
C VAL A 101 -7.71 16.71 8.05
N GLY A 102 -6.45 16.39 7.73
CA GLY A 102 -5.96 16.26 6.36
C GLY A 102 -6.32 14.90 5.73
N CYS A 103 -6.22 14.82 4.41
CA CYS A 103 -6.41 13.59 3.63
C CYS A 103 -5.36 13.51 2.51
N ILE A 104 -4.50 12.50 2.53
CA ILE A 104 -3.50 12.27 1.48
C ILE A 104 -3.55 10.79 1.11
N PHE A 105 -3.96 10.46 -0.12
CA PHE A 105 -4.02 9.09 -0.61
C PHE A 105 -3.23 8.90 -1.89
N GLY A 106 -2.58 7.74 -2.01
CA GLY A 106 -2.02 7.25 -3.25
C GLY A 106 -3.12 6.65 -4.13
N ASN A 107 -3.28 7.22 -5.32
CA ASN A 107 -4.11 6.68 -6.39
C ASN A 107 -3.60 7.21 -7.74
N ASP A 108 -3.22 6.31 -8.64
CA ASP A 108 -2.57 6.70 -9.91
C ASP A 108 -3.43 6.47 -11.15
N SER A 109 -4.54 5.76 -11.03
CA SER A 109 -5.52 5.59 -12.10
C SER A 109 -6.90 5.27 -11.58
N SER A 110 -7.91 5.63 -12.39
CA SER A 110 -9.30 5.21 -12.30
C SER A 110 -9.79 4.90 -13.71
N ALA A 111 -9.43 3.73 -14.23
CA ALA A 111 -9.59 3.40 -15.66
C ALA A 111 -11.02 3.00 -16.03
N LYS A 112 -11.69 2.22 -15.18
CA LYS A 112 -13.03 1.69 -15.48
C LYS A 112 -14.04 2.78 -15.84
N PRO A 113 -14.25 3.83 -15.04
CA PRO A 113 -15.26 4.84 -15.38
C PRO A 113 -14.91 5.65 -16.64
N VAL A 114 -13.63 5.84 -16.96
CA VAL A 114 -13.19 6.49 -18.20
C VAL A 114 -13.59 5.66 -19.42
N ILE A 115 -13.33 4.34 -19.37
CA ILE A 115 -13.69 3.44 -20.46
C ILE A 115 -15.20 3.29 -20.60
N GLU A 116 -15.94 3.23 -19.50
CA GLU A 116 -17.41 3.21 -19.51
C GLU A 116 -18.00 4.47 -20.10
N ALA A 117 -17.46 5.64 -19.75
CA ALA A 117 -17.87 6.92 -20.35
C ALA A 117 -17.63 6.96 -21.86
N ALA A 118 -16.45 6.51 -22.31
CA ALA A 118 -16.11 6.46 -23.72
C ALA A 118 -17.09 5.54 -24.49
N LYS A 119 -17.38 4.33 -23.98
CA LYS A 119 -18.34 3.40 -24.59
C LYS A 119 -19.75 4.02 -24.71
N ILE A 120 -20.24 4.67 -23.66
CA ILE A 120 -21.55 5.35 -23.69
C ILE A 120 -21.56 6.43 -24.76
N MET A 121 -20.51 7.25 -24.85
CA MET A 121 -20.40 8.28 -25.88
C MET A 121 -20.41 7.71 -27.30
N ASP A 122 -19.64 6.63 -27.53
CA ASP A 122 -19.58 5.97 -28.85
C ASP A 122 -20.91 5.32 -29.25
N GLU A 123 -21.65 4.77 -28.28
CA GLU A 123 -22.92 4.08 -28.54
C GLU A 123 -24.11 5.07 -28.64
N LYS A 124 -24.16 6.09 -27.79
CA LYS A 124 -25.35 6.95 -27.61
C LYS A 124 -25.23 8.29 -28.30
N HIS A 125 -24.00 8.76 -28.56
CA HIS A 125 -23.73 10.10 -29.11
C HIS A 125 -24.41 11.23 -28.33
N ASP A 126 -24.58 11.04 -27.00
CA ASP A 126 -25.26 11.98 -26.11
C ASP A 126 -24.59 11.96 -24.73
N SER A 127 -23.92 13.07 -24.38
CA SER A 127 -23.24 13.21 -23.10
C SER A 127 -24.19 13.22 -21.88
N ALA A 128 -25.48 13.55 -22.06
CA ALA A 128 -26.44 13.48 -20.97
C ALA A 128 -26.66 12.06 -20.44
N MET A 129 -26.34 11.05 -21.23
CA MET A 129 -26.43 9.64 -20.87
C MET A 129 -25.33 9.19 -19.90
N LEU A 130 -24.28 9.99 -19.68
CA LEU A 130 -23.19 9.69 -18.73
C LEU A 130 -23.65 9.74 -17.27
N GLY A 131 -24.70 10.51 -16.98
CA GLY A 131 -25.20 10.69 -15.62
C GLY A 131 -24.27 11.52 -14.74
N TYR A 132 -24.57 11.53 -13.44
CA TYR A 132 -23.89 12.41 -12.47
C TYR A 132 -22.51 11.89 -12.04
N GLY A 133 -22.34 10.57 -11.87
CA GLY A 133 -21.22 10.01 -11.11
C GLY A 133 -19.91 9.88 -11.87
N LEU A 134 -19.95 9.60 -13.17
CA LEU A 134 -18.76 9.19 -13.93
C LEU A 134 -17.62 10.21 -13.92
N ILE A 135 -17.91 11.50 -13.92
CA ILE A 135 -16.86 12.54 -13.85
C ILE A 135 -16.07 12.45 -12.54
N PHE A 136 -16.74 12.25 -11.41
CA PHE A 136 -16.07 12.15 -10.09
C PHE A 136 -15.31 10.83 -9.95
N GLN A 137 -15.84 9.75 -10.52
CA GLN A 137 -15.20 8.44 -10.51
C GLN A 137 -13.93 8.40 -11.39
N SER A 138 -13.90 9.17 -12.50
CA SER A 138 -12.82 9.11 -13.49
C SER A 138 -11.56 9.92 -13.15
N MET A 139 -11.61 10.74 -12.12
CA MET A 139 -10.46 11.54 -11.69
C MET A 139 -9.52 10.71 -10.80
N ASN A 140 -8.20 10.87 -10.95
CA ASN A 140 -7.25 10.24 -10.01
C ASN A 140 -7.49 10.66 -8.56
N SER A 141 -8.08 11.83 -8.32
CA SER A 141 -8.47 12.33 -7.01
C SER A 141 -9.78 11.76 -6.46
N THR A 142 -10.40 10.79 -7.15
CA THR A 142 -11.70 10.21 -6.75
C THR A 142 -11.72 9.75 -5.30
N VAL A 143 -10.63 9.12 -4.83
CA VAL A 143 -10.49 8.66 -3.44
C VAL A 143 -10.55 9.85 -2.47
N ASN A 144 -9.69 10.83 -2.65
CA ASN A 144 -9.60 12.01 -1.78
C ASN A 144 -10.87 12.84 -1.78
N MET A 145 -11.47 13.06 -2.96
CA MET A 145 -12.75 13.81 -3.08
C MET A 145 -13.87 13.14 -2.30
N ASN A 146 -14.01 11.81 -2.44
CA ASN A 146 -15.04 11.08 -1.72
C ASN A 146 -14.78 11.08 -0.21
N LEU A 147 -13.55 10.72 0.23
CA LEU A 147 -13.23 10.65 1.66
C LEU A 147 -13.36 12.02 2.34
N SER A 148 -12.83 13.10 1.74
CA SER A 148 -12.92 14.43 2.33
C SER A 148 -14.37 14.92 2.46
N THR A 149 -15.21 14.60 1.49
CA THR A 149 -16.63 14.98 1.53
C THR A 149 -17.41 14.14 2.55
N ILE A 150 -17.21 12.83 2.56
CA ILE A 150 -17.94 11.91 3.44
C ILE A 150 -17.59 12.12 4.91
N PHE A 151 -16.31 12.30 5.20
CA PHE A 151 -15.79 12.46 6.57
C PHE A 151 -15.60 13.94 6.98
N HIS A 152 -15.98 14.90 6.15
CA HIS A 152 -15.85 16.34 6.41
C HIS A 152 -14.40 16.78 6.71
N LEU A 153 -13.41 16.19 6.00
CA LEU A 153 -12.00 16.50 6.20
C LEU A 153 -11.66 17.86 5.57
N ARG A 154 -11.14 18.78 6.37
CA ARG A 154 -10.96 20.19 5.99
C ARG A 154 -9.50 20.65 5.96
N GLY A 155 -8.55 19.78 6.32
CA GLY A 155 -7.13 20.02 6.19
C GLY A 155 -6.62 19.85 4.76
N VAL A 156 -5.33 19.56 4.63
CA VAL A 156 -4.72 19.23 3.34
C VAL A 156 -5.51 18.13 2.61
N ASN A 157 -5.67 18.27 1.30
CA ASN A 157 -6.38 17.26 0.48
C ASN A 157 -5.63 17.04 -0.82
N PHE A 158 -4.72 16.04 -0.85
CA PHE A 158 -3.87 15.73 -1.99
C PHE A 158 -3.97 14.27 -2.41
N THR A 159 -4.00 14.02 -3.72
CA THR A 159 -3.79 12.70 -4.29
C THR A 159 -2.36 12.59 -4.77
N ILE A 160 -1.68 11.51 -4.40
CA ILE A 160 -0.33 11.19 -4.84
C ILE A 160 -0.38 10.18 -5.97
N SER A 161 0.14 10.58 -7.12
CA SER A 161 0.26 9.76 -8.32
C SER A 161 1.76 9.53 -8.58
N SER A 162 2.25 8.36 -8.19
CA SER A 162 3.67 7.97 -8.23
C SER A 162 3.81 6.46 -8.45
N ALA A 163 3.02 5.93 -9.37
CA ALA A 163 2.96 4.50 -9.66
C ALA A 163 2.90 3.65 -8.37
N CYS A 164 3.64 2.54 -8.31
CA CYS A 164 3.63 1.60 -7.17
C CYS A 164 4.11 2.22 -5.84
N ALA A 165 4.73 3.41 -5.85
CA ALA A 165 5.15 4.11 -4.64
C ALA A 165 4.10 5.10 -4.10
N SER A 166 2.94 5.25 -4.75
CA SER A 166 1.93 6.27 -4.41
C SER A 166 1.47 6.18 -2.95
N GLY A 167 1.14 4.98 -2.46
CA GLY A 167 0.70 4.76 -1.08
C GLY A 167 1.79 5.07 -0.05
N SER A 168 3.04 4.70 -0.33
CA SER A 168 4.18 5.00 0.54
C SER A 168 4.47 6.52 0.56
N HIS A 169 4.46 7.18 -0.59
CA HIS A 169 4.62 8.63 -0.68
C HIS A 169 3.49 9.40 0.03
N SER A 170 2.27 8.88 0.05
CA SER A 170 1.16 9.51 0.77
C SER A 170 1.43 9.57 2.27
N ILE A 171 1.92 8.48 2.85
CA ILE A 171 2.34 8.39 4.26
C ILE A 171 3.54 9.31 4.51
N GLY A 172 4.55 9.26 3.63
CA GLY A 172 5.75 10.11 3.73
C GLY A 172 5.44 11.61 3.70
N LEU A 173 4.49 12.04 2.85
CA LEU A 173 4.04 13.45 2.81
C LEU A 173 3.24 13.81 4.05
N GLY A 174 2.32 12.96 4.51
CA GLY A 174 1.59 13.16 5.77
C GLY A 174 2.55 13.30 6.96
N TYR A 175 3.55 12.42 7.03
CA TYR A 175 4.63 12.50 8.00
C TYR A 175 5.36 13.85 7.95
N MET A 176 5.78 14.28 6.77
CA MET A 176 6.47 15.58 6.62
C MET A 176 5.58 16.76 7.04
N MET A 177 4.30 16.76 6.71
CA MET A 177 3.39 17.83 7.06
C MET A 177 3.18 17.94 8.58
N ILE A 178 3.01 16.82 9.26
CA ILE A 178 2.87 16.80 10.72
C ILE A 178 4.18 17.18 11.38
N LYS A 179 5.31 16.60 10.96
CA LYS A 179 6.65 16.88 11.48
C LYS A 179 7.00 18.36 11.43
N GLN A 180 6.54 19.08 10.39
CA GLN A 180 6.75 20.52 10.22
C GLN A 180 5.66 21.39 10.89
N GLY A 181 4.65 20.79 11.49
CA GLY A 181 3.56 21.51 12.16
C GLY A 181 2.55 22.15 11.22
N LEU A 182 2.45 21.67 9.99
CA LEU A 182 1.46 22.14 9.01
C LEU A 182 0.08 21.48 9.19
N GLN A 183 0.06 20.29 9.78
CA GLN A 183 -1.15 19.54 10.15
C GLN A 183 -0.89 18.86 11.51
N ASP A 184 -1.93 18.65 12.29
CA ASP A 184 -1.86 17.88 13.54
C ASP A 184 -2.30 16.43 13.32
N LEU A 185 -3.19 16.20 12.35
CA LEU A 185 -3.73 14.90 12.03
C LEU A 185 -4.01 14.78 10.53
N VAL A 186 -3.59 13.65 9.93
CA VAL A 186 -3.78 13.37 8.50
C VAL A 186 -4.20 11.91 8.32
N LEU A 187 -5.32 11.69 7.61
CA LEU A 187 -5.66 10.38 7.06
C LEU A 187 -4.82 10.14 5.82
N CYS A 188 -3.92 9.17 5.87
CA CYS A 188 -3.07 8.75 4.77
C CYS A 188 -3.45 7.35 4.30
N GLY A 189 -3.13 7.02 3.05
CA GLY A 189 -3.38 5.68 2.56
C GLY A 189 -3.05 5.49 1.08
N GLY A 190 -3.54 4.39 0.54
CA GLY A 190 -3.49 4.09 -0.89
C GLY A 190 -4.65 3.20 -1.28
N ALA A 191 -5.07 3.30 -2.53
CA ALA A 191 -6.17 2.50 -3.06
C ALA A 191 -5.91 2.10 -4.52
N GLN A 192 -6.46 0.94 -4.91
CA GLN A 192 -6.34 0.36 -6.24
C GLN A 192 -7.61 -0.37 -6.63
N GLU A 193 -8.15 -0.05 -7.81
CA GLU A 193 -9.22 -0.82 -8.45
C GLU A 193 -8.71 -2.18 -8.93
N THR A 194 -9.57 -3.21 -8.88
CA THR A 194 -9.19 -4.60 -9.23
C THR A 194 -9.79 -5.09 -10.56
N ASN A 195 -10.62 -4.27 -11.18
CA ASN A 195 -11.33 -4.64 -12.40
C ASN A 195 -10.40 -4.89 -13.59
N TYR A 196 -10.88 -5.64 -14.57
CA TYR A 196 -10.07 -6.00 -15.74
C TYR A 196 -9.73 -4.82 -16.67
N TYR A 197 -10.44 -3.70 -16.63
CA TYR A 197 -10.09 -2.54 -17.44
C TYR A 197 -8.77 -1.89 -17.01
N SER A 198 -8.53 -1.81 -15.70
CA SER A 198 -7.34 -1.15 -15.16
C SER A 198 -6.05 -1.94 -15.40
N MET A 199 -6.15 -3.27 -15.54
CA MET A 199 -5.00 -4.17 -15.60
C MET A 199 -4.63 -4.59 -17.03
N ALA A 200 -5.43 -4.28 -18.06
CA ALA A 200 -5.22 -4.74 -19.41
C ALA A 200 -3.86 -4.32 -20.01
N SER A 201 -3.44 -3.09 -19.76
CA SER A 201 -2.16 -2.57 -20.26
C SER A 201 -0.95 -3.23 -19.58
N PHE A 202 -1.08 -3.63 -18.31
CA PHE A 202 -0.04 -4.40 -17.61
C PHE A 202 0.07 -5.83 -18.16
N ASP A 203 -1.06 -6.47 -18.47
CA ASP A 203 -1.05 -7.79 -19.14
C ASP A 203 -0.40 -7.71 -20.53
N ALA A 204 -0.72 -6.67 -21.30
CA ALA A 204 -0.12 -6.41 -22.60
C ALA A 204 1.39 -6.15 -22.53
N LEU A 205 1.90 -5.56 -21.44
CA LEU A 205 3.33 -5.39 -21.19
C LEU A 205 4.06 -6.71 -20.96
N GLY A 206 3.32 -7.81 -20.70
CA GLY A 206 3.90 -9.12 -20.38
C GLY A 206 4.51 -9.20 -18.98
N ALA A 207 4.08 -8.31 -18.08
CA ALA A 207 4.60 -8.24 -16.71
C ALA A 207 3.97 -9.25 -15.75
N PHE A 208 2.85 -9.90 -16.14
CA PHE A 208 2.12 -10.82 -15.29
C PHE A 208 2.66 -12.25 -15.35
N SER A 209 2.66 -12.92 -14.20
CA SER A 209 2.88 -14.37 -14.13
C SER A 209 1.78 -15.12 -14.88
N VAL A 210 2.14 -16.20 -15.51
CA VAL A 210 1.22 -17.09 -16.23
C VAL A 210 1.06 -18.47 -15.57
N ARG A 211 1.49 -18.62 -14.31
CA ARG A 211 1.40 -19.87 -13.51
C ARG A 211 -0.02 -20.12 -13.01
N MET A 212 -0.98 -20.26 -13.91
CA MET A 212 -2.39 -20.41 -13.58
C MET A 212 -2.74 -21.78 -12.98
N ASP A 213 -1.91 -22.79 -13.16
CA ASP A 213 -2.15 -24.14 -12.62
C ASP A 213 -2.05 -24.22 -11.10
N GLU A 214 -1.21 -23.36 -10.51
CA GLU A 214 -1.02 -23.24 -9.04
C GLU A 214 -1.09 -21.77 -8.61
N PRO A 215 -2.29 -21.15 -8.59
CA PRO A 215 -2.44 -19.72 -8.36
C PRO A 215 -1.77 -19.21 -7.09
N THR A 216 -1.89 -19.94 -5.98
CA THR A 216 -1.31 -19.57 -4.69
C THR A 216 0.22 -19.65 -4.64
N LYS A 217 0.84 -20.29 -5.65
CA LYS A 217 2.29 -20.41 -5.80
C LYS A 217 2.86 -19.51 -6.89
N ALA A 218 2.02 -18.72 -7.57
CA ALA A 218 2.43 -17.91 -8.71
C ALA A 218 3.27 -16.70 -8.29
N SER A 219 2.89 -15.97 -7.22
CA SER A 219 3.72 -14.90 -6.66
C SER A 219 4.83 -15.50 -5.81
N ARG A 220 6.08 -15.30 -6.27
CA ARG A 220 7.28 -15.88 -5.66
C ARG A 220 8.47 -14.92 -5.66
N PRO A 221 8.36 -13.78 -4.92
CA PRO A 221 9.42 -12.79 -4.88
C PRO A 221 10.76 -13.40 -4.49
N PHE A 222 11.84 -12.95 -5.16
CA PHE A 222 13.23 -13.41 -4.97
C PHE A 222 13.49 -14.88 -5.32
N ASP A 223 12.49 -15.67 -5.68
CA ASP A 223 12.71 -17.03 -6.15
C ASP A 223 13.31 -17.03 -7.57
N ARG A 224 14.22 -17.95 -7.83
CA ARG A 224 14.88 -18.09 -9.13
C ARG A 224 13.88 -18.31 -10.27
N ASP A 225 12.81 -19.04 -9.98
CA ASP A 225 11.84 -19.49 -10.98
C ASP A 225 10.61 -18.53 -11.07
N ARG A 226 10.74 -17.28 -10.57
CA ARG A 226 9.73 -16.23 -10.71
C ARG A 226 9.52 -15.85 -12.18
N ASP A 227 8.30 -15.56 -12.57
CA ASP A 227 7.93 -15.31 -13.96
C ASP A 227 7.11 -14.02 -14.17
N GLY A 228 6.88 -13.24 -13.15
CA GLY A 228 6.14 -11.99 -13.22
C GLY A 228 5.32 -11.70 -11.99
N LEU A 229 4.74 -10.49 -11.94
CA LEU A 229 3.87 -10.07 -10.86
C LEU A 229 2.46 -10.63 -11.01
N ILE A 230 1.71 -10.65 -9.91
CA ILE A 230 0.26 -10.89 -9.92
C ILE A 230 -0.44 -9.58 -9.52
N PRO A 231 -1.37 -9.05 -10.33
CA PRO A 231 -2.10 -7.83 -9.97
C PRO A 231 -3.03 -8.06 -8.79
N SER A 232 -3.15 -7.07 -7.94
CA SER A 232 -4.06 -7.06 -6.79
C SER A 232 -4.52 -5.63 -6.50
N GLY A 233 -5.26 -5.41 -5.44
CA GLY A 233 -5.73 -4.08 -5.06
C GLY A 233 -6.53 -4.08 -3.76
N GLY A 234 -7.42 -3.10 -3.63
CA GLY A 234 -8.15 -2.79 -2.41
C GLY A 234 -7.79 -1.41 -1.86
N ALA A 235 -7.76 -1.24 -0.55
CA ALA A 235 -7.27 -0.03 0.10
C ALA A 235 -6.69 -0.29 1.48
N ALA A 236 -5.74 0.57 1.87
CA ALA A 236 -5.26 0.70 3.24
C ALA A 236 -5.29 2.16 3.67
N ALA A 237 -5.66 2.41 4.91
CA ALA A 237 -5.78 3.73 5.51
C ALA A 237 -5.07 3.76 6.87
N LEU A 238 -4.39 4.88 7.15
CA LEU A 238 -3.69 5.12 8.41
C LEU A 238 -3.98 6.53 8.90
N VAL A 239 -4.24 6.67 10.18
CA VAL A 239 -4.35 7.96 10.87
C VAL A 239 -2.97 8.31 11.41
N LEU A 240 -2.31 9.28 10.77
CA LEU A 240 -1.06 9.87 11.25
C LEU A 240 -1.38 11.09 12.12
N GLU A 241 -0.66 11.23 13.21
CA GLU A 241 -0.96 12.25 14.23
C GLU A 241 0.31 12.77 14.91
N ASP A 242 0.30 14.04 15.26
CA ASP A 242 1.31 14.61 16.16
C ASP A 242 1.29 13.88 17.50
N TYR A 243 2.45 13.50 18.03
CA TYR A 243 2.56 12.73 19.27
C TYR A 243 1.91 13.42 20.46
N GLU A 244 2.18 14.72 20.65
CA GLU A 244 1.63 15.46 21.78
C GLU A 244 0.10 15.63 21.66
N HIS A 245 -0.39 15.78 20.44
CA HIS A 245 -1.81 15.80 20.15
C HIS A 245 -2.47 14.46 20.47
N ALA A 246 -1.86 13.33 20.06
CA ALA A 246 -2.33 11.98 20.33
C ALA A 246 -2.39 11.69 21.85
N VAL A 247 -1.33 12.05 22.58
CA VAL A 247 -1.27 11.91 24.04
C VAL A 247 -2.32 12.77 24.72
N ALA A 248 -2.49 14.02 24.31
CA ALA A 248 -3.45 14.94 24.92
C ALA A 248 -4.91 14.47 24.81
N ARG A 249 -5.27 13.76 23.71
CA ARG A 249 -6.61 13.17 23.56
C ARG A 249 -6.75 11.72 24.06
N GLY A 250 -5.67 11.15 24.62
CA GLY A 250 -5.67 9.77 25.14
C GLY A 250 -5.72 8.69 24.05
N ALA A 251 -5.17 8.94 22.86
CA ALA A 251 -5.13 7.98 21.78
C ALA A 251 -4.22 6.80 22.09
N THR A 252 -4.59 5.61 21.63
CA THR A 252 -3.69 4.47 21.58
C THR A 252 -2.70 4.67 20.44
N ILE A 253 -1.40 4.63 20.73
CA ILE A 253 -0.35 4.77 19.74
C ILE A 253 0.08 3.38 19.26
N LEU A 254 -0.03 3.13 17.96
CA LEU A 254 0.25 1.83 17.35
C LEU A 254 1.70 1.68 16.92
N ALA A 255 2.28 2.73 16.37
CA ALA A 255 3.67 2.83 15.92
C ALA A 255 4.06 4.29 15.71
N GLU A 256 5.35 4.57 15.50
CA GLU A 256 5.88 5.89 15.14
C GLU A 256 6.49 5.82 13.74
N VAL A 257 6.17 6.77 12.87
CA VAL A 257 6.88 7.01 11.61
C VAL A 257 8.08 7.88 11.93
N VAL A 258 9.28 7.34 11.81
CA VAL A 258 10.51 8.02 12.22
C VAL A 258 11.39 8.46 11.07
N GLY A 259 11.15 7.94 9.87
CA GLY A 259 11.96 8.30 8.70
C GLY A 259 11.25 8.10 7.39
N TYR A 260 11.52 9.01 6.46
CA TYR A 260 11.05 8.96 5.08
C TYR A 260 12.18 9.34 4.13
N GLY A 261 12.41 8.49 3.13
CA GLY A 261 13.39 8.70 2.09
C GLY A 261 12.80 8.49 0.71
N PHE A 262 13.22 9.31 -0.23
CA PHE A 262 12.76 9.22 -1.61
C PHE A 262 13.87 9.55 -2.60
N SER A 263 13.74 9.04 -3.82
CA SER A 263 14.65 9.31 -4.94
C SER A 263 13.94 9.08 -6.27
N SER A 264 14.62 9.46 -7.35
CA SER A 264 14.25 9.08 -8.70
C SER A 264 15.44 8.48 -9.42
N ASN A 265 15.22 7.45 -10.26
CA ASN A 265 16.28 6.80 -11.03
C ASN A 265 16.82 7.69 -12.15
N GLY A 266 15.97 8.51 -12.77
CA GLY A 266 16.30 9.33 -13.94
C GLY A 266 16.69 8.51 -15.19
N GLY A 267 16.32 7.23 -15.23
CA GLY A 267 16.57 6.28 -16.32
C GLY A 267 15.33 6.00 -17.18
N GLY A 268 15.29 4.84 -17.82
CA GLY A 268 14.15 4.39 -18.61
C GLY A 268 12.88 4.23 -17.77
N ILE A 269 11.71 4.42 -18.40
CA ILE A 269 10.40 4.49 -17.69
C ILE A 269 10.07 3.21 -16.92
N SER A 270 10.53 2.05 -17.40
CA SER A 270 10.30 0.73 -16.77
C SER A 270 11.57 0.09 -16.21
N GLU A 271 12.69 0.82 -16.20
CA GLU A 271 13.99 0.29 -15.77
C GLU A 271 14.16 0.46 -14.26
N PRO A 272 14.24 -0.65 -13.47
CA PRO A 272 14.59 -0.58 -12.07
C PRO A 272 16.06 -0.22 -11.88
N SER A 273 16.42 0.33 -10.72
CA SER A 273 17.80 0.71 -10.41
C SER A 273 18.11 0.49 -8.93
N ASP A 274 19.15 -0.30 -8.67
CA ASP A 274 19.68 -0.46 -7.32
C ASP A 274 20.19 0.86 -6.72
N LYS A 275 20.70 1.78 -7.56
CA LYS A 275 21.20 3.08 -7.09
C LYS A 275 20.10 3.95 -6.50
N GLY A 276 18.95 4.05 -7.20
CA GLY A 276 17.80 4.80 -6.70
C GLY A 276 17.26 4.21 -5.41
N SER A 277 17.12 2.90 -5.35
CA SER A 277 16.66 2.16 -4.16
C SER A 277 17.60 2.39 -2.96
N VAL A 278 18.94 2.28 -3.15
CA VAL A 278 19.93 2.57 -2.11
C VAL A 278 19.78 4.01 -1.60
N ILE A 279 19.60 5.00 -2.48
CA ILE A 279 19.44 6.40 -2.09
C ILE A 279 18.18 6.59 -1.22
N ALA A 280 17.05 6.02 -1.63
CA ALA A 280 15.80 6.13 -0.87
C ALA A 280 15.93 5.51 0.52
N MET A 281 16.41 4.26 0.62
CA MET A 281 16.65 3.58 1.90
C MET A 281 17.63 4.33 2.80
N THR A 282 18.75 4.79 2.26
CA THR A 282 19.76 5.56 3.01
C THR A 282 19.18 6.86 3.56
N ARG A 283 18.38 7.58 2.76
CA ARG A 283 17.71 8.81 3.21
C ARG A 283 16.69 8.54 4.31
N ALA A 284 15.89 7.48 4.19
CA ALA A 284 14.93 7.10 5.21
C ALA A 284 15.61 6.77 6.54
N MET A 285 16.67 5.95 6.52
CA MET A 285 17.46 5.61 7.71
C MET A 285 18.15 6.84 8.32
N LYS A 286 18.66 7.75 7.48
CA LYS A 286 19.27 9.01 7.93
C LYS A 286 18.24 9.90 8.63
N ASP A 287 17.05 10.06 8.08
CA ASP A 287 15.95 10.84 8.67
C ASP A 287 15.51 10.22 10.01
N ALA A 288 15.41 8.89 10.05
CA ALA A 288 15.11 8.12 11.25
C ALA A 288 16.23 8.11 12.29
N LYS A 289 17.46 8.54 11.94
CA LYS A 289 18.68 8.45 12.77
C LYS A 289 18.97 7.02 13.22
N VAL A 290 18.84 6.06 12.31
CA VAL A 290 19.12 4.64 12.53
C VAL A 290 20.21 4.16 11.59
N ALA A 291 21.00 3.17 12.04
CA ALA A 291 21.94 2.42 11.23
C ALA A 291 21.22 1.19 10.62
N PRO A 292 21.79 0.54 9.59
CA PRO A 292 21.30 -0.74 9.09
C PRO A 292 21.15 -1.80 10.17
N SER A 293 22.06 -1.84 11.15
CA SER A 293 22.05 -2.76 12.31
C SER A 293 20.86 -2.58 13.27
N ASP A 294 20.17 -1.43 13.19
CA ASP A 294 19.00 -1.15 14.04
C ASP A 294 17.68 -1.63 13.40
N ILE A 295 17.73 -2.11 12.14
CA ILE A 295 16.57 -2.63 11.42
C ILE A 295 16.39 -4.11 11.74
N ASP A 296 15.22 -4.46 12.29
CA ASP A 296 14.85 -5.85 12.58
C ASP A 296 14.22 -6.53 11.37
N TYR A 297 13.40 -5.80 10.61
CA TYR A 297 12.66 -6.33 9.48
C TYR A 297 12.63 -5.34 8.29
N ILE A 298 12.73 -5.90 7.09
CA ILE A 298 12.56 -5.17 5.83
C ILE A 298 11.39 -5.77 5.06
N ASN A 299 10.34 -4.97 4.86
CA ASN A 299 9.27 -5.29 3.91
C ASN A 299 9.72 -4.84 2.52
N ALA A 300 10.16 -5.80 1.71
CA ALA A 300 10.71 -5.54 0.39
C ALA A 300 9.60 -5.22 -0.62
N HIS A 301 9.91 -4.35 -1.57
CA HIS A 301 9.00 -4.09 -2.69
C HIS A 301 8.80 -5.31 -3.59
N ALA A 302 9.81 -6.12 -3.78
CA ALA A 302 9.91 -7.28 -4.66
C ALA A 302 8.55 -7.84 -5.14
N THR A 303 8.29 -7.69 -6.43
CA THR A 303 6.99 -7.96 -7.06
C THR A 303 6.90 -9.32 -7.73
N SER A 304 7.91 -10.19 -7.58
CA SER A 304 8.07 -11.45 -8.33
C SER A 304 8.45 -11.25 -9.81
N THR A 305 8.99 -10.09 -10.16
CA THR A 305 9.53 -9.83 -11.50
C THR A 305 11.03 -10.11 -11.54
N HIS A 306 11.54 -10.59 -12.67
CA HIS A 306 12.96 -10.95 -12.79
C HIS A 306 13.88 -9.80 -12.45
N GLN A 307 13.71 -8.64 -13.10
CA GLN A 307 14.60 -7.49 -12.93
C GLN A 307 14.34 -6.71 -11.64
N GLY A 308 13.07 -6.48 -11.28
CA GLY A 308 12.70 -5.74 -10.07
C GLY A 308 13.32 -6.34 -8.83
N ASP A 309 13.09 -7.63 -8.62
CA ASP A 309 13.59 -8.36 -7.46
C ASP A 309 15.13 -8.46 -7.45
N MET A 310 15.74 -8.66 -8.64
CA MET A 310 17.21 -8.69 -8.77
C MET A 310 17.85 -7.35 -8.32
N TYR A 311 17.36 -6.22 -8.84
CA TYR A 311 17.91 -4.91 -8.48
C TYR A 311 17.66 -4.55 -7.01
N GLU A 312 16.52 -4.95 -6.46
CA GLU A 312 16.28 -4.76 -5.02
C GLU A 312 17.18 -5.64 -4.17
N ALA A 313 17.39 -6.92 -4.54
CA ALA A 313 18.33 -7.79 -3.84
C ALA A 313 19.78 -7.23 -3.85
N ILE A 314 20.21 -6.66 -4.99
CA ILE A 314 21.52 -5.98 -5.09
C ILE A 314 21.58 -4.75 -4.15
N ALA A 315 20.51 -3.94 -4.10
CA ALA A 315 20.44 -2.77 -3.23
C ALA A 315 20.47 -3.15 -1.75
N LEU A 316 19.68 -4.17 -1.37
CA LEU A 316 19.63 -4.71 -0.01
C LEU A 316 20.97 -5.31 0.41
N ALA A 317 21.62 -6.10 -0.46
CA ALA A 317 22.96 -6.66 -0.17
C ALA A 317 24.02 -5.59 0.04
N LYS A 318 23.93 -4.41 -0.63
CA LYS A 318 24.85 -3.29 -0.44
C LYS A 318 24.72 -2.63 0.93
N LEU A 319 23.52 -2.59 1.48
CA LEU A 319 23.22 -1.89 2.75
C LEU A 319 23.17 -2.82 3.96
N PHE A 320 22.81 -4.09 3.76
CA PHE A 320 22.47 -5.03 4.82
C PHE A 320 23.23 -6.37 4.73
N HIS A 321 24.37 -6.43 4.02
CA HIS A 321 25.12 -7.68 3.78
C HIS A 321 25.61 -8.39 5.05
N ASP A 322 25.94 -7.65 6.10
CA ASP A 322 26.39 -8.19 7.40
C ASP A 322 25.32 -8.09 8.49
N GLU A 323 24.08 -7.72 8.11
CA GLU A 323 23.05 -7.37 9.06
C GLU A 323 22.07 -8.51 9.31
N ARG A 324 21.44 -8.47 10.49
CA ARG A 324 20.51 -9.51 10.95
C ARG A 324 19.07 -9.28 10.52
N ALA A 325 18.77 -8.14 9.89
CA ALA A 325 17.41 -7.82 9.47
C ALA A 325 16.81 -8.97 8.66
N PHE A 326 15.65 -9.47 9.09
CA PHE A 326 14.89 -10.41 8.28
C PHE A 326 14.22 -9.67 7.12
N ILE A 327 14.19 -10.30 5.96
CA ILE A 327 13.63 -9.71 4.74
C ILE A 327 12.54 -10.64 4.21
N SER A 328 11.39 -10.08 3.90
CA SER A 328 10.36 -10.76 3.11
C SER A 328 9.59 -9.75 2.28
N SER A 329 8.95 -10.24 1.20
CA SER A 329 7.94 -9.47 0.48
C SER A 329 6.57 -10.06 0.76
N THR A 330 5.71 -9.27 1.38
CA THR A 330 4.31 -9.66 1.61
C THR A 330 3.54 -9.85 0.31
N LYS A 331 4.07 -9.34 -0.82
CA LYS A 331 3.52 -9.59 -2.16
C LYS A 331 3.57 -11.06 -2.58
N SER A 332 4.34 -11.89 -1.89
CA SER A 332 4.26 -13.35 -2.05
C SER A 332 2.85 -13.88 -1.74
N MET A 333 2.12 -13.21 -0.84
CA MET A 333 0.77 -13.56 -0.40
C MET A 333 -0.31 -12.71 -1.05
N THR A 334 -0.06 -11.41 -1.24
CA THR A 334 -1.05 -10.44 -1.73
C THR A 334 -1.06 -10.26 -3.24
N GLY A 335 0.01 -10.63 -3.94
CA GLY A 335 0.31 -10.07 -5.23
C GLY A 335 0.71 -8.60 -5.11
N HIS A 336 0.77 -7.89 -6.24
CA HIS A 336 1.11 -6.48 -6.27
C HIS A 336 -0.15 -5.62 -6.20
N GLU A 337 -0.37 -4.99 -5.07
CA GLU A 337 -1.52 -4.11 -4.78
C GLU A 337 -1.35 -2.71 -5.40
N CYS A 338 -0.42 -2.53 -6.32
CA CYS A 338 -0.15 -1.33 -7.12
C CYS A 338 -0.08 -0.04 -6.26
N TRP A 339 -1.02 0.88 -6.47
CA TRP A 339 -1.04 2.19 -5.80
C TRP A 339 -1.30 2.10 -4.30
N MET A 340 -1.94 1.03 -3.85
CA MET A 340 -2.19 0.73 -2.44
C MET A 340 -0.95 0.19 -1.72
N ALA A 341 -0.07 -0.53 -2.43
CA ALA A 341 0.95 -1.43 -1.86
C ALA A 341 1.76 -0.82 -0.70
N GLY A 342 2.32 0.39 -0.88
CA GLY A 342 3.12 1.02 0.16
C GLY A 342 2.35 1.35 1.44
N ALA A 343 1.03 1.56 1.36
CA ALA A 343 0.19 1.80 2.53
C ALA A 343 -0.18 0.49 3.23
N SER A 344 -0.56 -0.55 2.46
CA SER A 344 -0.86 -1.87 3.02
C SER A 344 0.35 -2.49 3.70
N GLU A 345 1.55 -2.33 3.13
CA GLU A 345 2.79 -2.84 3.70
C GLU A 345 3.16 -2.20 5.04
N ILE A 346 2.80 -0.92 5.26
CA ILE A 346 2.91 -0.29 6.58
C ILE A 346 1.90 -0.89 7.55
N VAL A 347 0.64 -1.12 7.15
CA VAL A 347 -0.35 -1.84 7.98
C VAL A 347 0.16 -3.23 8.35
N TYR A 348 0.66 -4.00 7.38
CA TYR A 348 1.23 -5.34 7.60
C TYR A 348 2.41 -5.29 8.57
N SER A 349 3.30 -4.32 8.40
CA SER A 349 4.47 -4.13 9.27
C SER A 349 4.07 -3.78 10.71
N ILE A 350 3.06 -2.92 10.90
CA ILE A 350 2.55 -2.59 12.24
C ILE A 350 1.94 -3.82 12.91
N LEU A 351 1.20 -4.66 12.17
CA LEU A 351 0.67 -5.92 12.69
C LEU A 351 1.81 -6.86 13.15
N MET A 352 2.91 -6.93 12.39
CA MET A 352 4.09 -7.70 12.79
C MET A 352 4.76 -7.14 14.06
N VAL A 353 4.89 -5.81 14.15
CA VAL A 353 5.41 -5.12 15.35
C VAL A 353 4.55 -5.41 16.58
N GLN A 354 3.23 -5.28 16.45
CA GLN A 354 2.28 -5.44 17.56
C GLN A 354 2.14 -6.90 18.03
N HIS A 355 2.29 -7.85 17.11
CA HIS A 355 2.07 -9.27 17.38
C HIS A 355 3.34 -10.12 17.39
N HIS A 356 4.51 -9.46 17.37
CA HIS A 356 5.83 -10.08 17.58
C HIS A 356 6.16 -11.21 16.60
N PHE A 357 5.97 -10.96 15.31
CA PHE A 357 6.36 -11.92 14.26
C PHE A 357 6.87 -11.20 13.01
N VAL A 358 7.60 -11.93 12.17
CA VAL A 358 7.92 -11.55 10.79
C VAL A 358 7.18 -12.50 9.85
N ALA A 359 6.40 -11.93 8.93
CA ALA A 359 5.67 -12.71 7.94
C ALA A 359 6.59 -13.36 6.91
N PRO A 360 6.29 -14.57 6.42
CA PRO A 360 7.14 -15.29 5.49
C PRO A 360 7.10 -14.69 4.08
N ASN A 361 8.20 -14.86 3.35
CA ASN A 361 8.21 -14.79 1.89
C ASN A 361 7.82 -16.17 1.38
N ILE A 362 6.52 -16.43 1.19
CA ILE A 362 6.07 -17.75 0.73
C ILE A 362 6.54 -18.01 -0.71
N ASN A 363 6.56 -19.29 -1.11
CA ASN A 363 6.97 -19.73 -2.45
C ASN A 363 8.46 -19.48 -2.80
N LEU A 364 9.30 -19.18 -1.81
CA LEU A 364 10.75 -19.11 -1.96
C LEU A 364 11.35 -20.52 -1.83
N GLU A 365 11.41 -21.22 -2.95
CA GLU A 365 11.92 -22.60 -3.02
C GLU A 365 13.38 -22.65 -3.47
N HIS A 366 13.75 -21.81 -4.44
CA HIS A 366 15.08 -21.74 -5.02
C HIS A 366 15.60 -20.33 -5.05
N ARG A 367 16.69 -20.07 -4.33
CA ARG A 367 17.38 -18.77 -4.39
C ARG A 367 18.23 -18.66 -5.65
N ASP A 368 18.37 -17.44 -6.19
CA ASP A 368 19.34 -17.10 -7.21
C ASP A 368 20.59 -16.45 -6.60
N GLU A 369 21.61 -16.18 -7.41
CA GLU A 369 22.88 -15.61 -6.99
C GLU A 369 22.78 -14.24 -6.28
N TYR A 370 21.67 -13.52 -6.46
CA TYR A 370 21.39 -12.23 -5.83
C TYR A 370 20.66 -12.40 -4.51
N SER A 371 19.63 -13.22 -4.48
CA SER A 371 18.81 -13.50 -3.31
C SER A 371 19.53 -14.33 -2.23
N GLU A 372 20.58 -15.07 -2.61
CA GLU A 372 21.47 -15.75 -1.64
C GLU A 372 22.26 -14.79 -0.72
N LYS A 373 22.43 -13.53 -1.15
CA LYS A 373 23.23 -12.52 -0.43
C LYS A 373 22.45 -11.73 0.62
N ILE A 374 21.16 -11.99 0.78
CA ILE A 374 20.28 -11.27 1.71
C ILE A 374 19.55 -12.24 2.63
N ASN A 375 19.17 -11.78 3.83
CA ASN A 375 18.57 -12.63 4.87
C ASN A 375 17.05 -12.81 4.66
N LEU A 376 16.67 -13.53 3.60
CA LEU A 376 15.26 -13.84 3.30
C LEU A 376 14.72 -14.91 4.25
N THR A 377 13.49 -14.70 4.75
CA THR A 377 12.77 -15.70 5.51
C THR A 377 11.63 -16.31 4.72
N ALA A 378 11.63 -17.64 4.55
CA ALA A 378 10.56 -18.40 3.88
C ALA A 378 9.50 -18.93 4.88
N LYS A 379 9.69 -18.67 6.17
CA LYS A 379 8.80 -19.10 7.26
C LYS A 379 8.55 -17.95 8.20
N THR A 380 7.41 -17.97 8.87
CA THR A 380 7.12 -17.05 9.97
C THR A 380 8.17 -17.17 11.06
N ILE A 381 8.65 -16.04 11.55
CA ILE A 381 9.60 -15.95 12.65
C ILE A 381 8.94 -15.25 13.82
N ASP A 382 8.77 -15.94 14.95
CA ASP A 382 8.30 -15.34 16.19
C ASP A 382 9.46 -14.58 16.84
N MET A 383 9.37 -13.26 16.87
CA MET A 383 10.39 -12.36 17.44
C MET A 383 9.84 -10.99 17.73
N GLU A 384 10.48 -10.27 18.65
CA GLU A 384 10.26 -8.84 18.82
C GLU A 384 10.72 -8.09 17.55
N VAL A 385 9.84 -7.26 17.00
CA VAL A 385 10.12 -6.38 15.87
C VAL A 385 9.95 -4.93 16.35
N ASN A 386 11.05 -4.19 16.43
CA ASN A 386 11.04 -2.82 16.95
C ASN A 386 11.21 -1.77 15.86
N THR A 387 11.98 -2.08 14.82
CA THR A 387 12.28 -1.15 13.73
C THR A 387 12.10 -1.84 12.37
N VAL A 388 11.27 -1.27 11.52
CA VAL A 388 10.95 -1.79 10.19
C VAL A 388 11.32 -0.76 9.12
N LEU A 389 11.94 -1.23 8.05
CA LEU A 389 12.11 -0.50 6.80
C LEU A 389 11.14 -1.06 5.76
N SER A 390 10.28 -0.23 5.17
CA SER A 390 9.36 -0.62 4.09
C SER A 390 9.70 0.09 2.80
N ASN A 391 9.87 -0.67 1.72
CA ASN A 391 10.30 -0.19 0.41
C ASN A 391 9.15 -0.17 -0.60
N SER A 392 9.11 0.87 -1.43
CA SER A 392 8.20 0.95 -2.58
C SER A 392 8.93 1.58 -3.76
N PHE A 393 9.06 0.82 -4.86
CA PHE A 393 9.76 1.24 -6.07
C PHE A 393 8.82 1.16 -7.28
N GLY A 394 8.58 2.29 -7.94
CA GLY A 394 7.57 2.41 -8.98
C GLY A 394 8.13 2.64 -10.38
N PHE A 395 7.32 2.37 -11.40
CA PHE A 395 7.61 2.79 -12.77
C PHE A 395 7.86 4.31 -12.82
N GLY A 396 8.63 4.75 -13.83
CA GLY A 396 9.16 6.11 -13.85
C GLY A 396 10.36 6.31 -12.92
N GLY A 397 10.77 5.26 -12.21
CA GLY A 397 11.92 5.28 -11.31
C GLY A 397 11.68 6.01 -9.99
N THR A 398 10.42 6.19 -9.59
CA THR A 398 10.08 6.77 -8.29
C THR A 398 10.33 5.74 -7.18
N ASN A 399 11.10 6.11 -6.17
CA ASN A 399 11.46 5.26 -5.05
C ASN A 399 11.07 5.92 -3.73
N SER A 400 10.47 5.15 -2.84
CA SER A 400 10.10 5.54 -1.48
C SER A 400 10.58 4.48 -0.50
N ALA A 401 11.05 4.92 0.66
CA ALA A 401 11.33 4.07 1.80
C ALA A 401 10.84 4.75 3.08
N LEU A 402 10.18 3.99 3.93
CA LEU A 402 9.66 4.44 5.22
C LEU A 402 10.29 3.65 6.35
N VAL A 403 10.64 4.31 7.44
CA VAL A 403 11.05 3.66 8.69
C VAL A 403 9.99 3.88 9.74
N ILE A 404 9.47 2.78 10.29
CA ILE A 404 8.56 2.80 11.44
C ILE A 404 9.20 2.13 12.64
N LYS A 405 8.84 2.59 13.83
CA LYS A 405 9.29 2.03 15.10
C LYS A 405 8.13 1.68 16.03
N LYS A 406 8.34 0.63 16.81
CA LYS A 406 7.55 0.36 18.01
C LYS A 406 7.72 1.55 18.97
N VAL A 407 6.63 2.05 19.52
CA VAL A 407 6.70 3.10 20.52
C VAL A 407 7.17 2.50 21.84
N SER A 408 8.30 2.99 22.36
CA SER A 408 8.79 2.60 23.68
C SER A 408 7.84 3.18 24.73
N GLY A 409 7.17 2.33 25.48
CA GLY A 409 6.18 2.77 26.46
C GLY A 409 6.82 3.58 27.58
N GLU A 410 6.32 4.82 27.75
CA GLU A 410 6.15 5.44 29.08
C GLU A 410 4.67 5.52 29.45
N ASN A 411 3.73 4.97 28.67
CA ASN A 411 2.33 4.76 29.04
C ASN A 411 1.72 3.71 28.10
N GLY A 412 1.79 2.43 28.45
CA GLY A 412 1.04 1.33 27.89
C GLY A 412 -0.08 0.93 28.82
#